data_b02062ea6255fdc6c222c849c6db9cc4
#
_entry.id   b02062ea6255fdc6c222c849c6db9cc4
#
_cell.length_a   1.000
_cell.length_b   1.000
_cell.length_c   1.000
_cell.angle_alpha   90.00
_cell.angle_beta   90.00
_cell.angle_gamma   90.00
#
_symmetry.space_group_name_H-M   'P 1'
#
loop_
_entity.id
_entity.type
_entity.pdbx_description
1 polymer ?
#
loop_
_entity_poly.entity_id
_entity_poly.type
_entity_poly.pdbx_seq_one_letter_code
_entity_poly.pdbx_strand_id
1 'polypeptide(L)'
;MDIEQLTYQIRGAIFEVNRVLGAGFLEKVYERALLLELVSGGLKAESQVPINVKYKDQNVGEYFVDIIVENQVILELKCVASLQKIHEAQILNYLKATGFKIGFLVNFTYPKAEIKRFIF
;
A
#
# COMPACT_ATOMS: atom_id res chain seq x y z
N MET A 1 19.50 1.54 -2.81
CA MET A 1 18.59 2.67 -2.45
C MET A 1 18.24 2.53 -0.98
N ASP A 2 18.42 3.58 -0.19
CA ASP A 2 18.04 3.52 1.20
C ASP A 2 16.52 3.69 1.36
N ILE A 3 16.03 3.43 2.56
CA ILE A 3 14.58 3.40 2.81
C ILE A 3 13.94 4.78 2.62
N GLU A 4 14.65 5.85 2.94
CA GLU A 4 14.09 7.20 2.78
C GLU A 4 13.98 7.58 1.30
N GLN A 5 14.95 7.19 0.47
CA GLN A 5 14.84 7.37 -0.98
C GLN A 5 13.70 6.55 -1.56
N LEU A 6 13.55 5.32 -1.09
CA LEU A 6 12.47 4.44 -1.55
C LEU A 6 11.10 5.02 -1.19
N THR A 7 10.90 5.44 0.05
CA THR A 7 9.62 6.00 0.47
C THR A 7 9.32 7.32 -0.25
N TYR A 8 10.34 8.12 -0.53
CA TYR A 8 10.18 9.33 -1.32
C TYR A 8 9.67 9.02 -2.73
N GLN A 9 10.28 8.03 -3.40
CA GLN A 9 9.83 7.61 -4.74
C GLN A 9 8.41 7.06 -4.72
N ILE A 10 8.07 6.29 -3.70
CA ILE A 10 6.72 5.75 -3.56
C ILE A 10 5.71 6.88 -3.41
N ARG A 11 5.99 7.88 -2.58
CA ARG A 11 5.10 9.04 -2.43
C ARG A 11 4.94 9.79 -3.73
N GLY A 12 6.04 9.97 -4.46
CA GLY A 12 6.01 10.62 -5.77
C GLY A 12 5.09 9.90 -6.75
N ALA A 13 5.16 8.56 -6.78
CA ALA A 13 4.29 7.75 -7.63
C ALA A 13 2.82 7.89 -7.23
N ILE A 14 2.53 7.88 -5.94
CA ILE A 14 1.16 8.04 -5.44
C ILE A 14 0.58 9.39 -5.87
N PHE A 15 1.33 10.47 -5.69
CA PHE A 15 0.86 11.80 -6.05
C PHE A 15 0.75 11.98 -7.57
N GLU A 16 1.61 11.32 -8.35
CA GLU A 16 1.48 11.35 -9.80
C GLU A 16 0.19 10.67 -10.25
N VAL A 17 -0.11 9.49 -9.70
CA VAL A 17 -1.37 8.80 -10.00
C VAL A 17 -2.56 9.68 -9.62
N ASN A 18 -2.51 10.28 -8.45
CA ASN A 18 -3.58 11.15 -7.98
C ASN A 18 -3.74 12.38 -8.88
N ARG A 19 -2.64 12.97 -9.33
CA ARG A 19 -2.66 14.14 -10.22
C ARG A 19 -3.31 13.81 -11.56
N VAL A 20 -2.99 12.65 -12.11
CA VAL A 20 -3.48 12.26 -13.44
C VAL A 20 -4.94 11.79 -13.38
N LEU A 21 -5.28 10.96 -12.40
CA LEU A 21 -6.61 10.34 -12.34
C LEU A 21 -7.62 11.14 -11.53
N GLY A 22 -7.18 11.85 -10.50
CA GLY A 22 -8.11 12.48 -9.57
C GLY A 22 -8.86 11.44 -8.75
N ALA A 23 -9.86 11.88 -7.99
CA ALA A 23 -10.69 11.01 -7.18
C ALA A 23 -11.86 10.45 -7.97
N GLY A 24 -12.45 9.35 -7.48
CA GLY A 24 -13.73 8.86 -7.98
C GLY A 24 -13.69 7.55 -8.74
N PHE A 25 -12.52 7.03 -9.05
CA PHE A 25 -12.42 5.71 -9.68
C PHE A 25 -12.45 4.60 -8.63
N LEU A 26 -12.65 3.36 -9.11
CA LEU A 26 -12.60 2.19 -8.24
C LEU A 26 -11.16 1.94 -7.76
N GLU A 27 -11.05 1.31 -6.61
CA GLU A 27 -9.76 0.98 -5.98
C GLU A 27 -8.82 0.26 -6.94
N LYS A 28 -9.34 -0.69 -7.71
CA LYS A 28 -8.55 -1.48 -8.66
C LYS A 28 -7.88 -0.62 -9.74
N VAL A 29 -8.52 0.47 -10.14
CA VAL A 29 -7.95 1.39 -11.13
C VAL A 29 -6.70 2.06 -10.56
N TYR A 30 -6.77 2.52 -9.32
CA TYR A 30 -5.62 3.15 -8.66
C TYR A 30 -4.50 2.15 -8.42
N GLU A 31 -4.84 0.92 -8.05
CA GLU A 31 -3.84 -0.13 -7.85
C GLU A 31 -3.05 -0.39 -9.13
N ARG A 32 -3.74 -0.54 -10.25
CA ARG A 32 -3.09 -0.78 -11.55
C ARG A 32 -2.25 0.41 -11.98
N ALA A 33 -2.77 1.63 -11.82
CA ALA A 33 -2.04 2.84 -12.19
C ALA A 33 -0.78 2.99 -11.33
N LEU A 34 -0.90 2.76 -10.02
CA LEU A 34 0.23 2.89 -9.10
C LEU A 34 1.29 1.83 -9.40
N LEU A 35 0.87 0.60 -9.68
CA LEU A 35 1.81 -0.46 -10.05
C LEU A 35 2.60 -0.07 -11.31
N LEU A 36 1.92 0.45 -12.33
CA LEU A 36 2.58 0.91 -13.55
C LEU A 36 3.56 2.05 -13.26
N GLU A 37 3.16 3.01 -12.44
CA GLU A 37 4.00 4.15 -12.11
C GLU A 37 5.26 3.73 -11.36
N LEU A 38 5.13 2.82 -10.38
CA LEU A 38 6.25 2.31 -9.60
C LEU A 38 7.24 1.55 -10.50
N VAL A 39 6.73 0.66 -11.34
CA VAL A 39 7.56 -0.15 -12.23
C VAL A 39 8.26 0.73 -13.27
N SER A 40 7.56 1.69 -13.86
CA SER A 40 8.18 2.60 -14.83
C SER A 40 9.23 3.51 -14.20
N GLY A 41 9.13 3.73 -12.90
CA GLY A 41 10.16 4.46 -12.14
C GLY A 41 11.36 3.61 -11.74
N GLY A 42 11.41 2.35 -12.16
CA GLY A 42 12.54 1.47 -11.92
C GLY A 42 12.44 0.67 -10.63
N LEU A 43 11.29 0.66 -9.97
CA LEU A 43 11.11 -0.10 -8.74
C LEU A 43 10.52 -1.48 -9.00
N LYS A 44 10.92 -2.45 -8.20
CA LYS A 44 10.28 -3.75 -8.18
C LYS A 44 8.99 -3.60 -7.38
N ALA A 45 7.85 -3.88 -7.99
CA ALA A 45 6.56 -3.80 -7.31
C ALA A 45 5.69 -4.97 -7.75
N GLU A 46 4.96 -5.54 -6.79
CA GLU A 46 4.08 -6.67 -7.03
C GLU A 46 2.73 -6.36 -6.42
N SER A 47 1.65 -6.74 -7.12
CA SER A 47 0.29 -6.53 -6.63
C SER A 47 -0.33 -7.83 -6.17
N GLN A 48 -1.30 -7.72 -5.23
CA GLN A 48 -2.08 -8.84 -4.71
C GLN A 48 -1.18 -9.97 -4.23
N VAL A 49 -0.28 -9.65 -3.30
CA VAL A 49 0.69 -10.59 -2.75
C VAL A 49 0.04 -11.34 -1.60
N PRO A 50 -0.02 -12.69 -1.66
CA PRO A 50 -0.65 -13.46 -0.60
C PRO A 50 0.19 -13.47 0.68
N ILE A 51 -0.50 -13.36 1.81
CA ILE A 51 0.11 -13.52 3.13
C ILE A 51 -0.76 -14.46 3.95
N ASN A 52 -0.11 -15.25 4.82
CA ASN A 52 -0.80 -16.17 5.70
C ASN A 52 -0.82 -15.62 7.13
N VAL A 53 -1.97 -15.73 7.78
CA VAL A 53 -2.11 -15.42 9.20
C VAL A 53 -2.06 -16.73 9.97
N LYS A 54 -1.18 -16.78 10.96
CA LYS A 54 -1.01 -17.96 11.80
C LYS A 54 -1.54 -17.72 13.20
N TYR A 55 -2.17 -18.74 13.74
CA TYR A 55 -2.57 -18.79 15.14
C TYR A 55 -1.98 -20.06 15.73
N LYS A 56 -1.08 -19.91 16.70
CA LYS A 56 -0.40 -21.06 17.34
C LYS A 56 0.16 -22.03 16.30
N ASP A 57 0.92 -21.46 15.32
CA ASP A 57 1.58 -22.20 14.24
C ASP A 57 0.64 -22.84 13.22
N GLN A 58 -0.67 -22.60 13.30
CA GLN A 58 -1.63 -23.08 12.33
C GLN A 58 -2.07 -21.96 11.42
N ASN A 59 -2.15 -22.22 10.12
CA ASN A 59 -2.69 -21.25 9.17
C ASN A 59 -4.19 -21.12 9.41
N VAL A 60 -4.64 -19.91 9.74
CA VAL A 60 -6.05 -19.64 10.02
C VAL A 60 -6.67 -18.65 9.02
N GLY A 61 -5.88 -18.09 8.12
CA GLY A 61 -6.42 -17.18 7.12
C GLY A 61 -5.37 -16.81 6.09
N GLU A 62 -5.85 -16.48 4.88
CA GLU A 62 -5.04 -15.97 3.81
C GLU A 62 -5.59 -14.60 3.40
N TYR A 63 -4.71 -13.63 3.30
CA TYR A 63 -5.03 -12.29 2.85
C TYR A 63 -4.12 -11.88 1.71
N PHE A 64 -4.48 -10.81 1.02
CA PHE A 64 -3.68 -10.29 -0.09
C PHE A 64 -3.34 -8.83 0.19
N VAL A 65 -2.04 -8.54 0.12
CA VAL A 65 -1.55 -7.16 0.23
C VAL A 65 -1.70 -6.51 -1.15
N ASP A 66 -2.21 -5.29 -1.20
CA ASP A 66 -2.44 -4.62 -2.48
C ASP A 66 -1.15 -4.50 -3.30
N ILE A 67 -0.11 -3.92 -2.73
CA ILE A 67 1.19 -3.77 -3.41
C ILE A 67 2.31 -3.93 -2.39
N ILE A 68 3.37 -4.63 -2.80
CA ILE A 68 4.64 -4.67 -2.07
C ILE A 68 5.72 -4.09 -2.98
N VAL A 69 6.51 -3.14 -2.45
CA VAL A 69 7.54 -2.44 -3.20
C VAL A 69 8.92 -2.82 -2.65
N GLU A 70 9.81 -3.24 -3.56
CA GLU A 70 11.19 -3.60 -3.27
C GLU A 70 11.33 -4.62 -2.13
N ASN A 71 10.32 -5.43 -1.93
CA ASN A 71 10.27 -6.41 -0.84
C ASN A 71 10.50 -5.76 0.53
N GLN A 72 10.13 -4.50 0.68
CA GLN A 72 10.40 -3.72 1.90
C GLN A 72 9.19 -2.94 2.41
N VAL A 73 8.30 -2.48 1.52
CA VAL A 73 7.22 -1.58 1.89
C VAL A 73 5.89 -2.15 1.43
N ILE A 74 4.93 -2.19 2.35
CA ILE A 74 3.55 -2.58 2.05
C ILE A 74 2.74 -1.34 1.73
N LEU A 75 1.94 -1.41 0.67
CA LEU A 75 0.97 -0.36 0.33
C LEU A 75 -0.42 -0.96 0.39
N GLU A 76 -1.31 -0.33 1.18
CA GLU A 76 -2.73 -0.66 1.21
C GLU A 76 -3.51 0.54 0.67
N LEU A 77 -4.36 0.29 -0.31
CA LEU A 77 -5.08 1.34 -1.03
C LEU A 77 -6.54 1.37 -0.63
N LYS A 78 -7.07 2.56 -0.46
CA LYS A 78 -8.48 2.80 -0.17
C LYS A 78 -9.01 3.92 -1.05
N CYS A 79 -10.33 3.95 -1.23
CA CYS A 79 -11.07 5.00 -1.93
C CYS A 79 -12.30 5.33 -1.08
N VAL A 80 -12.08 5.89 0.09
CA VAL A 80 -13.15 6.19 1.06
C VAL A 80 -13.15 7.66 1.41
N ALA A 81 -14.26 8.15 1.94
CA ALA A 81 -14.37 9.56 2.31
C ALA A 81 -13.35 9.93 3.39
N SER A 82 -13.13 9.04 4.34
CA SER A 82 -12.10 9.22 5.37
C SER A 82 -11.59 7.86 5.84
N LEU A 83 -10.30 7.80 6.15
CA LEU A 83 -9.69 6.60 6.72
C LEU A 83 -10.19 6.38 8.14
N GLN A 84 -10.43 5.12 8.49
CA GLN A 84 -10.94 4.73 9.79
C GLN A 84 -9.95 3.82 10.52
N LYS A 85 -10.16 3.65 11.82
CA LYS A 85 -9.26 2.84 12.64
C LYS A 85 -9.15 1.40 12.16
N ILE A 86 -10.21 0.84 11.59
CA ILE A 86 -10.16 -0.53 11.08
C ILE A 86 -9.19 -0.64 9.89
N HIS A 87 -9.08 0.41 9.08
CA HIS A 87 -8.11 0.44 7.97
C HIS A 87 -6.69 0.45 8.50
N GLU A 88 -6.44 1.21 9.56
CA GLU A 88 -5.12 1.29 10.19
C GLU A 88 -4.75 -0.03 10.86
N ALA A 89 -5.71 -0.65 11.53
CA ALA A 89 -5.51 -1.96 12.15
C ALA A 89 -5.14 -3.01 11.11
N GLN A 90 -5.77 -2.95 9.94
CA GLN A 90 -5.51 -3.90 8.86
C GLN A 90 -4.06 -3.85 8.39
N ILE A 91 -3.54 -2.65 8.12
CA ILE A 91 -2.15 -2.54 7.65
C ILE A 91 -1.16 -2.93 8.75
N LEU A 92 -1.43 -2.58 10.00
CA LEU A 92 -0.59 -3.00 11.13
C LEU A 92 -0.56 -4.53 11.24
N ASN A 93 -1.70 -5.18 11.05
CA ASN A 93 -1.77 -6.63 11.07
C ASN A 93 -0.98 -7.26 9.93
N TYR A 94 -0.99 -6.64 8.75
CA TYR A 94 -0.20 -7.12 7.62
C TYR A 94 1.30 -6.97 7.89
N LEU A 95 1.73 -5.87 8.49
CA LEU A 95 3.12 -5.69 8.88
C LEU A 95 3.53 -6.75 9.89
N LYS A 96 2.68 -7.01 10.88
CA LYS A 96 2.94 -8.03 11.89
C LYS A 96 3.05 -9.43 11.26
N ALA A 97 2.15 -9.76 10.34
CA ALA A 97 2.12 -11.08 9.72
C ALA A 97 3.30 -11.32 8.78
N THR A 98 3.79 -10.27 8.13
CA THR A 98 4.88 -10.38 7.15
C THR A 98 6.26 -10.13 7.73
N GLY A 99 6.34 -9.44 8.86
CA GLY A 99 7.61 -8.99 9.41
C GLY A 99 8.18 -7.75 8.72
N PHE A 100 7.46 -7.17 7.78
CA PHE A 100 7.88 -5.93 7.14
C PHE A 100 7.79 -4.77 8.14
N LYS A 101 8.68 -3.80 7.99
CA LYS A 101 8.82 -2.71 8.95
C LYS A 101 8.02 -1.47 8.61
N ILE A 102 7.71 -1.25 7.33
CA ILE A 102 7.08 -0.02 6.86
C ILE A 102 5.89 -0.34 5.98
N GLY A 103 4.79 0.37 6.22
CA GLY A 103 3.63 0.35 5.37
C GLY A 103 3.04 1.73 5.18
N PHE A 104 2.43 1.95 4.03
CA PHE A 104 1.65 3.13 3.74
C PHE A 104 0.21 2.75 3.51
N LEU A 105 -0.67 3.41 4.25
CA LEU A 105 -2.10 3.38 4.00
C LEU A 105 -2.43 4.59 3.13
N VAL A 106 -2.90 4.34 1.92
CA VAL A 106 -3.12 5.38 0.91
C VAL A 106 -4.60 5.46 0.61
N ASN A 107 -5.16 6.65 0.73
CA ASN A 107 -6.55 6.88 0.40
C ASN A 107 -6.63 7.85 -0.78
N PHE A 108 -7.09 7.37 -1.93
CA PHE A 108 -7.30 8.20 -3.11
C PHE A 108 -8.65 8.87 -3.01
N THR A 109 -8.67 9.99 -2.32
CA THR A 109 -9.88 10.75 -2.02
C THR A 109 -9.75 12.19 -2.49
N TYR A 110 -10.82 12.98 -2.35
CA TYR A 110 -10.85 14.38 -2.70
C TYR A 110 -10.49 15.21 -1.44
N PRO A 111 -9.75 16.33 -1.55
CA PRO A 111 -9.24 16.93 -2.79
C PRO A 111 -7.92 16.32 -3.30
N LYS A 112 -7.22 15.55 -2.49
CA LYS A 112 -5.99 14.86 -2.88
C LYS A 112 -5.80 13.61 -2.05
N ALA A 113 -4.92 12.72 -2.50
CA ALA A 113 -4.61 11.49 -1.78
C ALA A 113 -4.06 11.79 -0.39
N GLU A 114 -4.49 10.98 0.57
CA GLU A 114 -3.96 10.98 1.93
C GLU A 114 -3.02 9.78 2.09
N ILE A 115 -1.90 10.01 2.75
CA ILE A 115 -0.91 8.94 3.00
C ILE A 115 -0.62 8.91 4.49
N LYS A 116 -0.82 7.75 5.11
CA LYS A 116 -0.41 7.51 6.49
C LYS A 116 0.69 6.47 6.52
N ARG A 117 1.79 6.78 7.18
CA ARG A 117 2.94 5.89 7.33
C ARG A 117 2.82 5.13 8.63
N PHE A 118 3.06 3.82 8.56
CA PHE A 118 3.10 2.96 9.73
C PHE A 118 4.45 2.27 9.81
N ILE A 119 4.97 2.18 11.02
CA ILE A 119 6.23 1.50 11.31
C ILE A 119 5.94 0.44 12.36
N PHE A 120 6.46 -0.76 12.14
CA PHE A 120 6.26 -1.88 13.06
C PHE A 120 7.56 -2.34 13.68
#